data_7912a1e378b048d6c39ab3163ca3935c
#
_entry.id   7912a1e378b048d6c39ab3163ca3935c
#
_cell.length_a   1.000
_cell.length_b   1.000
_cell.length_c   1.000
_cell.angle_alpha   90.00
_cell.angle_beta   90.00
_cell.angle_gamma   90.00
#
_symmetry.space_group_name_H-M   'P 1'
#
loop_
_entity.id
_entity.type
_entity.pdbx_description
1 polymer ?
#
loop_
_entity_poly.entity_id
_entity_poly.type
_entity_poly.pdbx_seq_one_letter_code
_entity_poly.pdbx_strand_id
1 'polypeptide(L)' 'MANFTAADVKRLREITASGMMACKEALAKSEGDFDKAVEILRIQGAKDVGK' A
#
# COMPACT_ATOMS: atom_id res chain seq x y z
N MET A 1 -9.67 11.31 5.56
CA MET A 1 -8.51 11.45 6.44
C MET A 1 -7.70 10.18 6.54
N ALA A 2 -6.42 10.33 6.51
CA ALA A 2 -5.55 9.16 6.60
C ALA A 2 -5.48 8.66 8.04
N ASN A 3 -5.65 7.36 8.23
CA ASN A 3 -5.58 6.74 9.55
C ASN A 3 -4.31 5.91 9.68
N PHE A 4 -3.22 6.45 9.19
CA PHE A 4 -1.95 5.75 9.25
C PHE A 4 -0.83 6.74 9.53
N THR A 5 0.32 6.20 9.93
CA THR A 5 1.47 7.01 10.26
C THR A 5 2.60 6.74 9.28
N ALA A 6 3.66 7.54 9.36
CA ALA A 6 4.82 7.32 8.53
C ALA A 6 5.42 5.94 8.78
N ALA A 7 5.32 5.47 10.01
CA ALA A 7 5.83 4.15 10.34
C ALA A 7 5.08 3.06 9.58
N ASP A 8 3.78 3.25 9.43
CA ASP A 8 2.97 2.30 8.69
C ASP A 8 3.38 2.27 7.22
N VAL A 9 3.62 3.44 6.67
CA VAL A 9 4.03 3.53 5.27
C VAL A 9 5.37 2.83 5.07
N LYS A 10 6.29 3.07 5.98
CA LYS A 10 7.61 2.46 5.88
C LYS A 10 7.52 0.95 5.99
N ARG A 11 6.71 0.46 6.91
CA ARG A 11 6.53 -0.97 7.10
C ARG A 11 5.92 -1.62 5.87
N LEU A 12 4.90 -0.99 5.33
CA LEU A 12 4.25 -1.51 4.14
C LEU A 12 5.22 -1.55 2.97
N ARG A 13 6.05 -0.54 2.87
CA ARG A 13 7.04 -0.49 1.81
C ARG A 13 8.01 -1.66 1.90
N GLU A 14 8.42 -2.01 3.11
CA GLU A 14 9.35 -3.12 3.28
C GLU A 14 8.72 -4.46 2.95
N ILE A 15 7.45 -4.60 3.27
CA ILE A 15 6.75 -5.84 3.03
C ILE A 15 6.44 -6.03 1.56
N THR A 16 6.02 -4.99 0.89
CA THR A 16 5.57 -5.07 -0.49
C THR A 16 6.63 -4.65 -1.49
N ALA A 17 7.67 -4.00 -1.02
CA ALA A 17 8.73 -3.47 -1.89
C ALA A 17 8.19 -2.47 -2.89
N SER A 18 7.07 -1.86 -2.59
CA SER A 18 6.48 -0.85 -3.45
C SER A 18 7.06 0.52 -3.13
N GLY A 19 6.85 1.46 -4.02
CA GLY A 19 7.29 2.82 -3.78
C GLY A 19 6.56 3.46 -2.61
N MET A 20 7.18 4.47 -2.02
CA MET A 20 6.59 5.14 -0.88
C MET A 20 5.24 5.74 -1.21
N MET A 21 5.13 6.34 -2.39
CA MET A 21 3.87 6.94 -2.82
C MET A 21 2.77 5.89 -2.94
N ALA A 22 3.12 4.74 -3.50
CA ALA A 22 2.15 3.67 -3.66
C ALA A 22 1.65 3.18 -2.31
N CYS A 23 2.55 3.02 -1.36
CA CYS A 23 2.17 2.59 -0.03
C CYS A 23 1.25 3.59 0.64
N LYS A 24 1.59 4.85 0.47
CA LYS A 24 0.79 5.93 1.05
C LYS A 24 -0.62 5.92 0.49
N GLU A 25 -0.73 5.78 -0.82
CA GLU A 25 -2.03 5.74 -1.47
C GLU A 25 -2.83 4.52 -1.05
N ALA A 26 -2.16 3.38 -0.96
CA ALA A 26 -2.84 2.16 -0.56
C ALA A 26 -3.40 2.29 0.84
N LEU A 27 -2.62 2.85 1.75
CA LEU A 27 -3.09 3.04 3.11
C LEU A 27 -4.23 4.05 3.18
N ALA A 28 -4.16 5.08 2.36
CA ALA A 28 -5.23 6.07 2.31
C ALA A 28 -6.52 5.44 1.79
N LYS A 29 -6.42 4.62 0.77
CA LYS A 29 -7.58 3.97 0.20
C LYS A 29 -8.18 2.95 1.14
N SER A 30 -7.33 2.28 1.89
CA SER A 30 -7.80 1.27 2.85
C SER A 30 -8.17 1.89 4.19
N GLU A 31 -8.04 3.21 4.29
CA GLU A 31 -8.36 3.93 5.52
C GLU A 31 -7.52 3.44 6.70
N GLY A 32 -6.26 3.20 6.43
CA GLY A 32 -5.35 2.78 7.48
C GLY A 32 -5.34 1.29 7.73
N ASP A 33 -6.11 0.54 6.96
CA ASP A 33 -6.13 -0.92 7.11
C ASP A 33 -4.92 -1.52 6.42
N PHE A 34 -3.99 -2.01 7.24
CA PHE A 34 -2.73 -2.52 6.73
C PHE A 34 -2.93 -3.71 5.78
N ASP A 35 -3.77 -4.64 6.17
CA ASP A 35 -4.02 -5.82 5.35
C ASP A 35 -4.62 -5.44 4.02
N LYS A 36 -5.56 -4.53 4.02
CA LYS A 36 -6.16 -4.07 2.78
C LYS A 36 -5.19 -3.32 1.92
N ALA A 37 -4.31 -2.54 2.54
CA ALA A 37 -3.30 -1.82 1.79
C ALA A 37 -2.38 -2.79 1.07
N VAL A 38 -2.00 -3.85 1.75
CA VAL A 38 -1.15 -4.88 1.13
C VAL A 38 -1.87 -5.48 -0.07
N GLU A 39 -3.14 -5.78 0.10
CA GLU A 39 -3.92 -6.36 -0.98
C GLU A 39 -4.04 -5.41 -2.17
N ILE A 40 -4.26 -4.14 -1.88
CA ILE A 40 -4.34 -3.14 -2.95
C ILE A 40 -3.06 -3.10 -3.76
N LEU A 41 -1.93 -3.13 -3.08
CA LEU A 41 -0.65 -3.07 -3.76
C LEU A 41 -0.40 -4.33 -4.58
N ARG A 42 -0.82 -5.47 -4.07
CA ARG A 42 -0.66 -6.72 -4.81
C ARG A 42 -1.49 -6.72 -6.08
N ILE A 43 -2.69 -6.22 -6.00
CA ILE A 43 -3.57 -6.14 -7.15
C ILE A 43 -2.99 -5.19 -8.19
N GLN A 44 -2.47 -4.06 -7.75
CA GLN A 44 -1.88 -3.11 -8.67
C GLN A 44 -0.69 -3.71 -9.40
N GLY A 45 0.13 -4.44 -8.68
CA GLY A 45 1.28 -5.08 -9.28
C GLY A 45 0.87 -6.12 -10.30
N ALA A 46 -0.11 -6.94 -9.95
CA ALA A 46 -0.59 -7.97 -10.86
C ALA A 46 -1.22 -7.35 -12.10
N LYS A 47 -1.88 -6.24 -11.91
CA LYS A 47 -2.52 -5.55 -13.01
C LYS A 47 -1.52 -5.11 -14.05
N ASP A 48 -0.38 -4.67 -13.59
CA ASP A 48 0.67 -4.22 -14.47
C ASP A 48 1.18 -5.34 -15.36
N VAL A 49 1.22 -6.51 -14.80
CA VAL A 49 1.75 -7.68 -15.50
C VAL A 49 0.73 -8.23 -16.48
N GLY A 50 -0.52 -8.04 -16.19
CA GLY A 50 -1.58 -8.65 -16.95
C GLY A 50 -1.65 -8.26 -18.41
N LYS A 51 -0.90 -7.31 -18.79
CA LYS A 51 -0.93 -6.90 -20.16
C LYS A 51 0.32 -7.32 -20.85
#